data_79d6796fd9770fc549569d03c6bc39f8
#
_entry.id   79d6796fd9770fc549569d03c6bc39f8
#
_cell.length_a   1.000
_cell.length_b   1.000
_cell.length_c   1.000
_cell.angle_alpha   90.00
_cell.angle_beta   90.00
_cell.angle_gamma   90.00
#
_symmetry.space_group_name_H-M   'P 1'
#
loop_
_entity.id
_entity.type
_entity.pdbx_description
1 polymer ?
#
loop_
_entity_poly.entity_id
_entity_poly.type
_entity_poly.pdbx_seq_one_letter_code
_entity_poly.pdbx_strand_id
1 'polypeptide(L)'
;MRTLTLRELNRATLARQLLLERRRLSVVPALERVAGLQAQWAPATYVGLWTRVDGFRREALERALTREQAVRAVLMRGTVHLVSRRDYGLFGSAVAQAGWIRPESLELAEQVHDAIVEYGREPRTKAEVFAWLLDEHGIDHDGGLGFWYALRMAGRLTHAPESGMWKQPRDTRFVLIEHELVDALPARVHLVGRYLAAFGPATRADISEWSGLRVRDIEPALDALEPLRRFADERGRELVDLPRAPLPSVDTPVPVRFLPRFDNVVLSHADRTRVIADEYRSTVIHGGGMVEATFLVDGFVAGLWRVEKGRVRVEPFAPLPRAWRRPVEDEASRLEAWLA
;
A
#
# COMPACT_ATOMS: atom_id res chain seq x y z
N MET A 1 -29.69 -10.29 5.93
CA MET A 1 -28.24 -10.11 5.67
C MET A 1 -27.48 -10.66 6.86
N ARG A 2 -26.44 -11.49 6.64
CA ARG A 2 -25.62 -12.08 7.72
C ARG A 2 -24.76 -11.00 8.37
N THR A 3 -24.70 -10.95 9.70
CA THR A 3 -23.76 -10.10 10.46
C THR A 3 -22.43 -10.82 10.62
N LEU A 4 -21.34 -10.09 10.37
CA LEU A 4 -19.96 -10.54 10.58
C LEU A 4 -19.40 -9.89 11.84
N THR A 5 -18.78 -10.71 12.68
CA THR A 5 -18.08 -10.23 13.88
C THR A 5 -16.76 -9.56 13.50
N LEU A 6 -16.27 -8.71 14.40
CA LEU A 6 -14.94 -8.09 14.25
C LEU A 6 -13.85 -9.13 14.00
N ARG A 7 -13.93 -10.28 14.69
CA ARG A 7 -12.96 -11.37 14.54
C ARG A 7 -13.06 -12.07 13.18
N GLU A 8 -14.25 -12.26 12.61
CA GLU A 8 -14.42 -12.77 11.24
C GLU A 8 -13.83 -11.80 10.22
N LEU A 9 -14.05 -10.50 10.39
CA LEU A 9 -13.47 -9.46 9.53
C LEU A 9 -11.93 -9.43 9.62
N ASN A 10 -11.38 -9.58 10.82
CA ASN A 10 -9.94 -9.71 11.03
C ASN A 10 -9.39 -10.93 10.27
N ARG A 11 -9.97 -12.12 10.44
CA ARG A 11 -9.54 -13.34 9.76
C ARG A 11 -9.62 -13.24 8.24
N ALA A 12 -10.67 -12.61 7.71
CA ALA A 12 -10.80 -12.35 6.27
C ALA A 12 -9.65 -11.47 5.74
N THR A 13 -9.37 -10.35 6.43
CA THR A 13 -8.26 -9.45 6.06
C THR A 13 -6.91 -10.17 6.09
N LEU A 14 -6.60 -10.90 7.16
CA LEU A 14 -5.33 -11.61 7.29
C LEU A 14 -5.14 -12.73 6.25
N ALA A 15 -6.20 -13.46 5.92
CA ALA A 15 -6.16 -14.48 4.87
C ALA A 15 -5.82 -13.90 3.50
N ARG A 16 -6.47 -12.79 3.16
CA ARG A 16 -6.30 -12.10 1.87
C ARG A 16 -4.95 -11.39 1.76
N GLN A 17 -4.44 -10.93 2.90
CA GLN A 17 -3.13 -10.29 3.02
C GLN A 17 -1.97 -11.27 3.22
N LEU A 18 -2.19 -12.58 3.05
CA LEU A 18 -1.17 -13.64 3.19
C LEU A 18 -0.51 -13.66 4.59
N LEU A 19 -1.23 -13.27 5.63
CA LEU A 19 -0.73 -13.18 7.00
C LEU A 19 -1.14 -14.37 7.87
N LEU A 20 -2.15 -15.15 7.48
CA LEU A 20 -2.45 -16.42 8.13
C LEU A 20 -1.35 -17.45 7.81
N GLU A 21 -0.92 -17.47 6.55
CA GLU A 21 0.11 -18.37 6.08
C GLU A 21 0.97 -17.68 5.02
N ARG A 22 2.29 -17.77 5.15
CA ARG A 22 3.19 -17.34 4.07
C ARG A 22 3.00 -18.24 2.86
N ARG A 23 2.93 -17.65 1.66
CA ARG A 23 2.74 -18.40 0.42
C ARG A 23 3.99 -18.36 -0.44
N ARG A 24 4.28 -19.47 -1.14
CA ARG A 24 5.32 -19.50 -2.17
C ARG A 24 4.81 -18.78 -3.41
N LEU A 25 5.11 -17.49 -3.50
CA LEU A 25 4.75 -16.63 -4.62
C LEU A 25 5.99 -15.85 -5.08
N SER A 26 6.06 -15.54 -6.37
CA SER A 26 6.98 -14.53 -6.85
C SER A 26 6.45 -13.12 -6.49
N VAL A 27 7.31 -12.10 -6.62
CA VAL A 27 7.02 -10.72 -6.19
C VAL A 27 5.74 -10.17 -6.83
N VAL A 28 5.60 -10.29 -8.15
CA VAL A 28 4.46 -9.70 -8.88
C VAL A 28 3.12 -10.29 -8.44
N PRO A 29 2.89 -11.63 -8.43
CA PRO A 29 1.65 -12.19 -7.90
C PRO A 29 1.40 -11.86 -6.43
N ALA A 30 2.45 -11.74 -5.61
CA ALA A 30 2.30 -11.35 -4.21
C ALA A 30 1.78 -9.90 -4.10
N LEU A 31 2.37 -8.95 -4.85
CA LEU A 31 1.91 -7.56 -4.90
C LEU A 31 0.45 -7.46 -5.39
N GLU A 32 0.12 -8.16 -6.47
CA GLU A 32 -1.25 -8.17 -7.00
C GLU A 32 -2.25 -8.77 -6.01
N ARG A 33 -1.85 -9.80 -5.26
CA ARG A 33 -2.72 -10.44 -4.27
C ARG A 33 -3.07 -9.51 -3.11
N VAL A 34 -2.11 -8.69 -2.66
CA VAL A 34 -2.29 -7.79 -1.51
C VAL A 34 -2.67 -6.36 -1.90
N ALA A 35 -2.96 -6.11 -3.18
CA ALA A 35 -3.25 -4.79 -3.76
C ALA A 35 -2.11 -3.77 -3.57
N GLY A 36 -0.86 -4.24 -3.72
CA GLY A 36 0.33 -3.43 -3.52
C GLY A 36 0.73 -3.23 -2.06
N LEU A 37 1.86 -2.56 -1.86
CA LEU A 37 2.38 -2.20 -0.53
C LEU A 37 2.67 -0.71 -0.49
N GLN A 38 2.33 -0.02 0.60
CA GLN A 38 2.74 1.37 0.76
C GLN A 38 4.26 1.44 0.92
N ALA A 39 4.91 2.33 0.17
CA ALA A 39 6.35 2.34 -0.08
C ALA A 39 7.00 3.70 0.21
N GLN A 40 6.49 4.44 1.23
CA GLN A 40 7.07 5.71 1.65
C GLN A 40 8.54 5.56 2.05
N TRP A 41 8.87 4.42 2.63
CA TRP A 41 10.22 3.98 2.92
C TRP A 41 10.46 2.64 2.22
N ALA A 42 11.40 2.58 1.25
CA ALA A 42 11.57 1.40 0.41
C ALA A 42 11.88 0.12 1.19
N PRO A 43 12.74 0.09 2.23
CA PRO A 43 12.99 -1.12 3.01
C PRO A 43 11.73 -1.72 3.66
N ALA A 44 10.68 -0.91 3.93
CA ALA A 44 9.41 -1.42 4.44
C ALA A 44 8.75 -2.44 3.51
N THR A 45 8.89 -2.25 2.19
CA THR A 45 8.30 -3.16 1.19
C THR A 45 8.95 -4.54 1.21
N TYR A 46 10.24 -4.61 1.51
CA TYR A 46 10.98 -5.87 1.65
C TYR A 46 10.51 -6.66 2.87
N VAL A 47 10.37 -6.00 4.02
CA VAL A 47 9.80 -6.62 5.23
C VAL A 47 8.34 -7.01 4.98
N GLY A 48 7.57 -6.17 4.26
CA GLY A 48 6.20 -6.45 3.86
C GLY A 48 6.06 -7.71 3.01
N LEU A 49 6.99 -7.96 2.09
CA LEU A 49 7.06 -9.20 1.31
C LEU A 49 7.55 -10.37 2.17
N TRP A 50 8.58 -10.16 3.00
CA TRP A 50 9.11 -11.20 3.88
C TRP A 50 8.03 -11.77 4.81
N THR A 51 7.19 -10.92 5.38
CA THR A 51 6.14 -11.38 6.31
C THR A 51 5.03 -12.19 5.62
N ARG A 52 4.91 -12.07 4.28
CA ARG A 52 3.84 -12.66 3.45
C ARG A 52 4.29 -13.83 2.55
N VAL A 53 5.54 -13.79 2.07
CA VAL A 53 6.05 -14.71 1.06
C VAL A 53 7.04 -15.68 1.70
N ASP A 54 6.79 -16.99 1.53
CA ASP A 54 7.70 -18.03 1.99
C ASP A 54 8.97 -18.05 1.13
N GLY A 55 10.13 -18.06 1.80
CA GLY A 55 11.43 -18.06 1.12
C GLY A 55 11.77 -16.76 0.37
N PHE A 56 11.14 -15.62 0.73
CA PHE A 56 11.42 -14.34 0.09
C PHE A 56 12.87 -13.90 0.27
N ARG A 57 13.50 -13.52 -0.85
CA ARG A 57 14.86 -12.97 -0.93
C ARG A 57 14.83 -11.55 -1.47
N ARG A 58 15.67 -10.67 -0.95
CA ARG A 58 15.73 -9.24 -1.33
C ARG A 58 15.97 -9.05 -2.82
N GLU A 59 16.87 -9.86 -3.40
CA GLU A 59 17.22 -9.82 -4.82
C GLU A 59 16.02 -10.13 -5.74
N ALA A 60 15.00 -10.80 -5.23
CA ALA A 60 13.79 -11.06 -6.02
C ALA A 60 13.00 -9.75 -6.28
N LEU A 61 12.91 -8.87 -5.28
CA LEU A 61 12.29 -7.54 -5.47
C LEU A 61 13.20 -6.64 -6.29
N GLU A 62 14.51 -6.62 -6.04
CA GLU A 62 15.46 -5.81 -6.82
C GLU A 62 15.41 -6.17 -8.30
N ARG A 63 15.38 -7.47 -8.64
CA ARG A 63 15.18 -7.90 -10.04
C ARG A 63 13.84 -7.48 -10.61
N ALA A 64 12.76 -7.54 -9.83
CA ALA A 64 11.44 -7.13 -10.29
C ALA A 64 11.38 -5.61 -10.57
N LEU A 65 12.06 -4.79 -9.77
CA LEU A 65 12.22 -3.35 -9.97
C LEU A 65 13.05 -3.07 -11.23
N THR A 66 14.25 -3.66 -11.34
CA THR A 66 15.15 -3.45 -12.48
C THR A 66 14.52 -3.87 -13.82
N ARG A 67 13.66 -4.89 -13.80
CA ARG A 67 12.91 -5.35 -14.99
C ARG A 67 11.58 -4.60 -15.17
N GLU A 68 11.34 -3.60 -14.38
CA GLU A 68 10.09 -2.83 -14.36
C GLU A 68 8.82 -3.70 -14.19
N GLN A 69 8.93 -4.90 -13.66
CA GLN A 69 7.80 -5.77 -13.35
C GLN A 69 7.05 -5.30 -12.10
N ALA A 70 7.76 -4.59 -11.20
CA ALA A 70 7.23 -3.88 -10.07
C ALA A 70 7.61 -2.40 -10.17
N VAL A 71 6.69 -1.51 -9.82
CA VAL A 71 6.83 -0.07 -9.95
C VAL A 71 6.55 0.60 -8.60
N ARG A 72 7.40 1.55 -8.23
CA ARG A 72 7.22 2.36 -7.04
C ARG A 72 6.76 3.76 -7.44
N ALA A 73 5.48 4.06 -7.25
CA ALA A 73 4.84 5.26 -7.77
C ALA A 73 3.92 5.94 -6.74
N VAL A 74 3.61 7.22 -6.96
CA VAL A 74 2.54 7.92 -6.22
C VAL A 74 1.20 7.45 -6.76
N LEU A 75 0.40 6.84 -5.90
CA LEU A 75 -0.91 6.27 -6.26
C LEU A 75 -1.96 6.65 -5.19
N MET A 76 -2.59 5.68 -4.56
CA MET A 76 -3.69 5.87 -3.61
C MET A 76 -3.34 6.92 -2.55
N ARG A 77 -4.29 7.82 -2.26
CA ARG A 77 -4.13 8.93 -1.28
C ARG A 77 -2.93 9.86 -1.53
N GLY A 78 -2.33 9.83 -2.73
CA GLY A 78 -1.11 10.58 -3.01
C GLY A 78 0.13 10.04 -2.28
N THR A 79 0.11 8.82 -1.78
CA THR A 79 1.26 8.19 -1.13
C THR A 79 1.98 7.23 -2.08
N VAL A 80 3.25 6.97 -1.79
CA VAL A 80 4.07 6.08 -2.62
C VAL A 80 3.68 4.65 -2.36
N HIS A 81 3.41 3.89 -3.43
CA HIS A 81 3.10 2.47 -3.40
C HIS A 81 4.03 1.67 -4.30
N LEU A 82 4.30 0.43 -3.91
CA LEU A 82 4.92 -0.60 -4.72
C LEU A 82 3.81 -1.51 -5.25
N VAL A 83 3.67 -1.56 -6.57
CA VAL A 83 2.63 -2.34 -7.27
C VAL A 83 3.24 -3.11 -8.45
N SER A 84 2.49 -4.03 -9.05
CA SER A 84 2.90 -4.63 -10.33
C SER A 84 2.84 -3.59 -11.46
N ARG A 85 3.61 -3.80 -12.54
CA ARG A 85 3.54 -2.99 -13.76
C ARG A 85 2.10 -2.89 -14.28
N ARG A 86 1.37 -4.00 -14.25
CA ARG A 86 -0.04 -4.06 -14.67
C ARG A 86 -0.93 -3.16 -13.80
N ASP A 87 -0.83 -3.28 -12.48
CA ASP A 87 -1.66 -2.49 -11.57
C ASP A 87 -1.25 -1.01 -11.58
N TYR A 88 0.02 -0.69 -11.93
CA TYR A 88 0.51 0.69 -11.98
C TYR A 88 -0.31 1.57 -12.94
N GLY A 89 -0.48 1.17 -14.21
CA GLY A 89 -1.25 1.95 -15.18
C GLY A 89 -2.73 2.08 -14.79
N LEU A 90 -3.34 0.96 -14.36
CA LEU A 90 -4.75 0.92 -13.95
C LEU A 90 -5.00 1.74 -12.67
N PHE A 91 -4.15 1.61 -11.65
CA PHE A 91 -4.28 2.38 -10.42
C PHE A 91 -4.01 3.87 -10.66
N GLY A 92 -2.99 4.20 -11.47
CA GLY A 92 -2.69 5.57 -11.88
C GLY A 92 -3.89 6.24 -12.56
N SER A 93 -4.48 5.58 -13.55
CA SER A 93 -5.68 6.06 -14.27
C SER A 93 -6.89 6.20 -13.33
N ALA A 94 -7.07 5.26 -12.38
CA ALA A 94 -8.18 5.31 -11.43
C ALA A 94 -8.13 6.52 -10.50
N VAL A 95 -6.93 6.91 -10.04
CA VAL A 95 -6.75 7.98 -9.04
C VAL A 95 -6.34 9.32 -9.63
N ALA A 96 -6.05 9.41 -10.92
CA ALA A 96 -5.61 10.65 -11.57
C ALA A 96 -6.56 11.84 -11.37
N GLN A 97 -7.86 11.56 -11.21
CA GLN A 97 -8.92 12.56 -11.00
C GLN A 97 -9.49 12.53 -9.58
N ALA A 98 -8.76 12.02 -8.59
CA ALA A 98 -9.26 11.89 -7.20
C ALA A 98 -9.55 13.23 -6.51
N GLY A 99 -9.18 14.38 -7.11
CA GLY A 99 -9.61 15.71 -6.69
C GLY A 99 -8.89 16.27 -5.47
N TRP A 100 -7.75 15.70 -5.08
CA TRP A 100 -6.90 16.24 -4.01
C TRP A 100 -5.70 17.05 -4.54
N ILE A 101 -5.47 17.07 -5.86
CA ILE A 101 -4.54 18.00 -6.52
C ILE A 101 -5.33 19.22 -7.01
N ARG A 102 -4.77 20.39 -6.83
CA ARG A 102 -5.39 21.63 -7.30
C ARG A 102 -5.48 21.64 -8.82
N PRO A 103 -6.59 22.13 -9.42
CA PRO A 103 -6.74 22.20 -10.87
C PRO A 103 -5.58 22.91 -11.57
N GLU A 104 -5.10 24.03 -11.02
CA GLU A 104 -4.00 24.82 -11.59
C GLU A 104 -2.69 24.00 -11.70
N SER A 105 -2.44 23.14 -10.70
CA SER A 105 -1.27 22.22 -10.72
C SER A 105 -1.41 21.15 -11.78
N LEU A 106 -2.64 20.67 -12.03
CA LEU A 106 -2.90 19.68 -13.08
C LEU A 106 -2.76 20.32 -14.47
N GLU A 107 -3.33 21.51 -14.66
CA GLU A 107 -3.23 22.27 -15.92
C GLU A 107 -1.76 22.57 -16.28
N LEU A 108 -0.96 23.01 -15.29
CA LEU A 108 0.45 23.25 -15.50
C LEU A 108 1.23 21.97 -15.83
N ALA A 109 0.91 20.86 -15.17
CA ALA A 109 1.52 19.56 -15.48
C ALA A 109 1.13 19.05 -16.88
N GLU A 110 -0.08 19.38 -17.36
CA GLU A 110 -0.53 19.06 -18.70
C GLU A 110 0.21 19.88 -19.76
N GLN A 111 0.46 21.16 -19.54
CA GLN A 111 1.22 22.03 -20.44
C GLN A 111 2.63 21.51 -20.73
N VAL A 112 3.27 20.84 -19.77
CA VAL A 112 4.61 20.28 -19.93
C VAL A 112 4.62 18.77 -20.18
N HIS A 113 3.47 18.17 -20.47
CA HIS A 113 3.32 16.72 -20.59
C HIS A 113 4.35 16.09 -21.53
N ASP A 114 4.34 16.47 -22.80
CA ASP A 114 5.19 15.85 -23.80
C ASP A 114 6.68 16.08 -23.52
N ALA A 115 7.01 17.28 -23.04
CA ALA A 115 8.36 17.64 -22.67
C ALA A 115 8.87 16.83 -21.45
N ILE A 116 8.05 16.66 -20.42
CA ILE A 116 8.44 15.89 -19.24
C ILE A 116 8.50 14.39 -19.54
N VAL A 117 7.70 13.89 -20.48
CA VAL A 117 7.77 12.51 -20.97
C VAL A 117 9.13 12.25 -21.62
N GLU A 118 9.60 13.16 -22.48
CA GLU A 118 10.91 13.02 -23.13
C GLU A 118 12.06 13.18 -22.13
N TYR A 119 12.04 14.24 -21.31
CA TYR A 119 13.08 14.52 -20.31
C TYR A 119 13.20 13.42 -19.26
N GLY A 120 12.08 12.80 -18.87
CA GLY A 120 11.99 11.76 -17.86
C GLY A 120 12.39 10.36 -18.32
N ARG A 121 12.78 10.15 -19.59
CA ARG A 121 13.31 8.85 -20.06
C ARG A 121 14.60 8.46 -19.34
N GLU A 122 15.39 9.44 -18.93
CA GLU A 122 16.58 9.26 -18.11
C GLU A 122 16.26 9.54 -16.63
N PRO A 123 16.83 8.79 -15.68
CA PRO A 123 16.61 9.02 -14.26
C PRO A 123 17.09 10.41 -13.82
N ARG A 124 16.19 11.23 -13.27
CA ARG A 124 16.42 12.60 -12.81
C ARG A 124 16.10 12.78 -11.34
N THR A 125 16.84 13.60 -10.65
CA THR A 125 16.48 14.08 -9.32
C THR A 125 15.36 15.12 -9.40
N LYS A 126 14.67 15.36 -8.28
CA LYS A 126 13.67 16.44 -8.21
C LYS A 126 14.28 17.80 -8.57
N ALA A 127 15.52 18.08 -8.11
CA ALA A 127 16.20 19.34 -8.38
C ALA A 127 16.51 19.52 -9.87
N GLU A 128 17.00 18.48 -10.55
CA GLU A 128 17.24 18.49 -12.00
C GLU A 128 15.95 18.75 -12.79
N VAL A 129 14.83 18.14 -12.39
CA VAL A 129 13.52 18.36 -13.06
C VAL A 129 13.09 19.82 -12.89
N PHE A 130 13.20 20.42 -11.70
CA PHE A 130 12.79 21.82 -11.50
C PHE A 130 13.74 22.82 -12.17
N ALA A 131 15.05 22.57 -12.17
CA ALA A 131 16.00 23.42 -12.90
C ALA A 131 15.69 23.40 -14.40
N TRP A 132 15.45 22.23 -14.98
CA TRP A 132 15.07 22.08 -16.37
C TRP A 132 13.73 22.78 -16.72
N LEU A 133 12.72 22.66 -15.84
CA LEU A 133 11.43 23.35 -16.03
C LEU A 133 11.57 24.86 -16.03
N LEU A 134 12.46 25.40 -15.19
CA LEU A 134 12.76 26.84 -15.17
C LEU A 134 13.50 27.27 -16.44
N ASP A 135 14.57 26.58 -16.79
CA ASP A 135 15.49 26.97 -17.86
C ASP A 135 14.83 26.84 -19.25
N GLU A 136 14.10 25.75 -19.50
CA GLU A 136 13.55 25.46 -20.83
C GLU A 136 12.08 25.90 -21.00
N HIS A 137 11.32 26.01 -19.91
CA HIS A 137 9.88 26.31 -19.98
C HIS A 137 9.48 27.57 -19.21
N GLY A 138 10.44 28.24 -18.54
CA GLY A 138 10.16 29.47 -17.75
C GLY A 138 9.21 29.19 -16.56
N ILE A 139 9.08 27.95 -16.13
CA ILE A 139 8.22 27.57 -15.01
C ILE A 139 9.03 27.67 -13.73
N ASP A 140 8.99 28.86 -13.13
CA ASP A 140 9.53 29.10 -11.79
C ASP A 140 8.49 28.61 -10.77
N HIS A 141 8.64 27.37 -10.36
CA HIS A 141 7.78 26.79 -9.34
C HIS A 141 8.62 26.55 -8.08
N ASP A 142 8.25 27.16 -6.98
CA ASP A 142 8.92 27.06 -5.67
C ASP A 142 8.92 25.63 -5.07
N GLY A 143 8.63 24.64 -5.91
CA GLY A 143 8.58 23.22 -5.52
C GLY A 143 7.35 22.87 -4.69
N GLY A 144 6.28 23.67 -4.77
CA GLY A 144 5.01 23.37 -4.10
C GLY A 144 4.56 21.94 -4.31
N LEU A 145 4.16 21.27 -3.24
CA LEU A 145 3.83 19.85 -3.26
C LEU A 145 2.79 19.50 -4.34
N GLY A 146 1.84 20.40 -4.62
CA GLY A 146 0.76 20.16 -5.59
C GLY A 146 1.26 19.88 -7.00
N PHE A 147 2.12 20.74 -7.54
CA PHE A 147 2.65 20.59 -8.90
C PHE A 147 3.57 19.36 -9.03
N TRP A 148 4.45 19.13 -8.04
CA TRP A 148 5.29 17.94 -8.02
C TRP A 148 4.47 16.65 -7.99
N TYR A 149 3.35 16.63 -7.23
CA TYR A 149 2.43 15.51 -7.25
C TYR A 149 1.71 15.38 -8.59
N ALA A 150 1.30 16.48 -9.22
CA ALA A 150 0.66 16.44 -10.53
C ALA A 150 1.57 15.82 -11.59
N LEU A 151 2.86 16.19 -11.61
CA LEU A 151 3.87 15.58 -12.52
C LEU A 151 4.05 14.07 -12.28
N ARG A 152 3.81 13.59 -11.06
CA ARG A 152 4.04 12.18 -10.67
C ARG A 152 2.78 11.32 -10.73
N MET A 153 1.59 11.95 -10.64
CA MET A 153 0.33 11.22 -10.54
C MET A 153 -0.12 10.65 -11.88
N ALA A 154 -0.16 11.40 -12.91
CA ALA A 154 -0.66 10.94 -14.21
C ALA A 154 0.25 9.90 -14.89
N GLY A 155 1.06 9.19 -14.10
CA GLY A 155 1.97 8.16 -14.57
C GLY A 155 3.17 8.66 -15.34
N ARG A 156 3.51 9.95 -15.15
CA ARG A 156 4.58 10.59 -15.92
C ARG A 156 5.94 10.36 -15.29
N LEU A 157 6.07 10.57 -13.97
CA LEU A 157 7.32 10.32 -13.26
C LEU A 157 7.12 9.39 -12.08
N THR A 158 7.82 8.27 -12.07
CA THR A 158 7.86 7.32 -10.96
C THR A 158 9.23 7.32 -10.30
N HIS A 159 9.37 6.62 -9.19
CA HIS A 159 10.70 6.39 -8.65
C HIS A 159 11.48 5.45 -9.59
N ALA A 160 12.70 5.84 -9.92
CA ALA A 160 13.61 4.97 -10.65
C ALA A 160 13.88 3.67 -9.85
N PRO A 161 14.14 2.54 -10.53
CA PRO A 161 14.30 1.22 -9.89
C PRO A 161 15.26 1.22 -8.70
N GLU A 162 16.41 1.88 -8.83
CA GLU A 162 17.44 1.96 -7.80
C GLU A 162 16.95 2.68 -6.52
N SER A 163 16.02 3.61 -6.65
CA SER A 163 15.41 4.31 -5.50
C SER A 163 14.48 3.41 -4.68
N GLY A 164 14.13 2.23 -5.17
CA GLY A 164 13.33 1.22 -4.49
C GLY A 164 14.14 0.06 -3.91
N MET A 165 15.45 0.01 -4.10
CA MET A 165 16.30 -1.08 -3.65
C MET A 165 16.54 -1.06 -2.14
N TRP A 166 16.96 -2.20 -1.58
CA TRP A 166 17.27 -2.31 -0.16
C TRP A 166 18.33 -1.31 0.29
N LYS A 167 19.43 -1.22 -0.47
CA LYS A 167 20.44 -0.18 -0.33
C LYS A 167 20.06 0.98 -1.26
N GLN A 168 19.47 2.00 -0.70
CA GLN A 168 19.05 3.17 -1.47
C GLN A 168 20.23 4.07 -1.82
N PRO A 169 20.24 4.71 -3.02
CA PRO A 169 21.15 5.79 -3.30
C PRO A 169 20.84 6.99 -2.39
N ARG A 170 21.82 7.91 -2.24
CA ARG A 170 21.62 9.14 -1.46
C ARG A 170 20.49 9.99 -2.05
N ASP A 171 20.48 10.12 -3.37
CA ASP A 171 19.51 10.94 -4.09
C ASP A 171 18.43 10.08 -4.71
N THR A 172 17.18 10.39 -4.38
CA THR A 172 16.03 9.77 -5.03
C THR A 172 15.93 10.28 -6.45
N ARG A 173 15.92 9.33 -7.41
CA ARG A 173 15.73 9.62 -8.82
C ARG A 173 14.35 9.17 -9.30
N PHE A 174 13.89 9.83 -10.33
CA PHE A 174 12.58 9.62 -10.95
C PHE A 174 12.78 9.38 -12.44
N VAL A 175 11.94 8.53 -13.00
CA VAL A 175 12.00 8.11 -14.40
C VAL A 175 10.58 7.95 -14.93
N LEU A 176 10.41 8.14 -16.24
CA LEU A 176 9.19 7.74 -16.94
C LEU A 176 9.15 6.22 -17.04
N ILE A 177 8.02 5.63 -16.62
CA ILE A 177 7.67 4.26 -16.96
C ILE A 177 6.38 4.31 -17.79
N GLU A 178 6.52 4.04 -19.08
CA GLU A 178 5.39 4.07 -20.01
C GLU A 178 4.30 3.09 -19.58
N HIS A 179 3.05 3.51 -19.68
CA HIS A 179 1.88 2.68 -19.43
C HIS A 179 0.72 3.16 -20.29
N GLU A 180 -0.20 2.27 -20.57
CA GLU A 180 -1.42 2.61 -21.25
C GLU A 180 -2.35 3.39 -20.30
N LEU A 181 -2.88 4.51 -20.81
CA LEU A 181 -3.94 5.24 -20.12
C LEU A 181 -5.27 4.52 -20.37
N VAL A 182 -5.99 4.26 -19.31
CA VAL A 182 -7.28 3.57 -19.33
C VAL A 182 -8.36 4.54 -18.84
N ASP A 183 -9.55 4.45 -19.43
CA ASP A 183 -10.69 5.23 -18.97
C ASP A 183 -10.96 5.06 -17.48
N ALA A 184 -11.43 6.13 -16.84
CA ALA A 184 -11.58 6.19 -15.39
C ALA A 184 -12.46 5.07 -14.82
N LEU A 185 -13.57 4.73 -15.47
CA LEU A 185 -14.48 3.70 -14.94
C LEU A 185 -13.87 2.29 -14.98
N PRO A 186 -13.35 1.76 -16.09
CA PRO A 186 -12.63 0.48 -16.08
C PRO A 186 -11.46 0.43 -15.10
N ALA A 187 -10.70 1.52 -14.99
CA ALA A 187 -9.59 1.64 -14.05
C ALA A 187 -10.07 1.56 -12.59
N ARG A 188 -11.16 2.27 -12.24
CA ARG A 188 -11.77 2.24 -10.90
C ARG A 188 -12.38 0.87 -10.59
N VAL A 189 -13.01 0.21 -11.56
CA VAL A 189 -13.51 -1.18 -11.40
C VAL A 189 -12.36 -2.11 -11.02
N HIS A 190 -11.22 -2.00 -11.71
CA HIS A 190 -10.04 -2.79 -11.37
C HIS A 190 -9.52 -2.47 -9.97
N LEU A 191 -9.36 -1.19 -9.61
CA LEU A 191 -8.85 -0.75 -8.31
C LEU A 191 -9.77 -1.24 -7.16
N VAL A 192 -11.09 -1.04 -7.28
CA VAL A 192 -12.08 -1.46 -6.29
C VAL A 192 -12.12 -2.98 -6.17
N GLY A 193 -12.06 -3.70 -7.30
CA GLY A 193 -11.97 -5.16 -7.33
C GLY A 193 -10.72 -5.68 -6.61
N ARG A 194 -9.55 -5.06 -6.85
CA ARG A 194 -8.30 -5.37 -6.13
C ARG A 194 -8.41 -5.09 -4.63
N TYR A 195 -9.01 -3.94 -4.27
CA TYR A 195 -9.26 -3.62 -2.87
C TYR A 195 -10.12 -4.68 -2.18
N LEU A 196 -11.29 -5.02 -2.74
CA LEU A 196 -12.18 -6.03 -2.18
C LEU A 196 -11.50 -7.42 -2.08
N ALA A 197 -10.71 -7.79 -3.08
CA ALA A 197 -9.95 -9.04 -3.06
C ALA A 197 -8.90 -9.08 -1.93
N ALA A 198 -8.31 -7.94 -1.57
CA ALA A 198 -7.22 -7.84 -0.61
C ALA A 198 -7.67 -7.47 0.81
N PHE A 199 -8.80 -6.75 0.97
CA PHE A 199 -9.22 -6.15 2.25
C PHE A 199 -10.71 -6.34 2.59
N GLY A 200 -11.53 -6.82 1.65
CA GLY A 200 -12.94 -7.07 1.91
C GLY A 200 -13.19 -8.17 2.97
N PRO A 201 -14.42 -8.30 3.48
CA PRO A 201 -15.59 -7.46 3.26
C PRO A 201 -15.39 -6.04 3.78
N ALA A 202 -15.93 -5.04 3.10
CA ALA A 202 -15.63 -3.64 3.41
C ALA A 202 -16.84 -2.71 3.17
N THR A 203 -16.86 -1.60 3.90
CA THR A 203 -17.79 -0.51 3.64
C THR A 203 -17.28 0.37 2.48
N ARG A 204 -18.16 1.20 1.91
CA ARG A 204 -17.77 2.22 0.93
C ARG A 204 -16.78 3.23 1.51
N ALA A 205 -16.92 3.55 2.80
CA ALA A 205 -15.99 4.41 3.52
C ALA A 205 -14.58 3.79 3.63
N ASP A 206 -14.47 2.47 3.80
CA ASP A 206 -13.18 1.78 3.82
C ASP A 206 -12.50 1.84 2.44
N ILE A 207 -13.26 1.62 1.36
CA ILE A 207 -12.75 1.73 -0.02
C ILE A 207 -12.25 3.17 -0.28
N SER A 208 -13.04 4.18 0.14
CA SER A 208 -12.69 5.60 0.02
C SER A 208 -11.43 5.95 0.80
N GLU A 209 -11.35 5.51 2.07
CA GLU A 209 -10.18 5.74 2.94
C GLU A 209 -8.89 5.17 2.34
N TRP A 210 -8.93 3.96 1.78
CA TRP A 210 -7.76 3.33 1.20
C TRP A 210 -7.38 3.89 -0.17
N SER A 211 -8.35 4.10 -1.05
CA SER A 211 -8.10 4.52 -2.44
C SER A 211 -7.86 6.02 -2.58
N GLY A 212 -8.46 6.84 -1.70
CA GLY A 212 -8.55 8.29 -1.86
C GLY A 212 -9.65 8.73 -2.85
N LEU A 213 -10.43 7.79 -3.39
CA LEU A 213 -11.58 8.09 -4.24
C LEU A 213 -12.77 8.59 -3.40
N ARG A 214 -13.59 9.46 -3.97
CA ARG A 214 -14.86 9.85 -3.34
C ARG A 214 -15.86 8.72 -3.49
N VAL A 215 -16.80 8.58 -2.54
CA VAL A 215 -17.83 7.53 -2.58
C VAL A 215 -18.61 7.56 -3.92
N ARG A 216 -18.94 8.72 -4.44
CA ARG A 216 -19.62 8.88 -5.74
C ARG A 216 -18.83 8.32 -6.94
N ASP A 217 -17.51 8.22 -6.82
CA ASP A 217 -16.63 7.66 -7.86
C ASP A 217 -16.45 6.14 -7.69
N ILE A 218 -16.78 5.60 -6.49
CA ILE A 218 -16.73 4.19 -6.13
C ILE A 218 -18.02 3.46 -6.53
N GLU A 219 -19.20 4.10 -6.40
CA GLU A 219 -20.50 3.47 -6.67
C GLU A 219 -20.60 2.88 -8.08
N PRO A 220 -20.27 3.59 -9.19
CA PRO A 220 -20.33 2.98 -10.51
C PRO A 220 -19.38 1.78 -10.68
N ALA A 221 -18.26 1.78 -9.96
CA ALA A 221 -17.34 0.67 -9.98
C ALA A 221 -17.89 -0.56 -9.22
N LEU A 222 -18.60 -0.35 -8.12
CA LEU A 222 -19.29 -1.42 -7.39
C LEU A 222 -20.44 -2.01 -8.22
N ASP A 223 -21.22 -1.17 -8.89
CA ASP A 223 -22.29 -1.60 -9.78
C ASP A 223 -21.75 -2.49 -10.93
N ALA A 224 -20.61 -2.11 -11.50
CA ALA A 224 -19.95 -2.89 -12.55
C ALA A 224 -19.32 -4.21 -12.05
N LEU A 225 -19.12 -4.36 -10.74
CA LEU A 225 -18.61 -5.58 -10.10
C LEU A 225 -19.70 -6.55 -9.65
N GLU A 226 -20.99 -6.20 -9.78
CA GLU A 226 -22.08 -7.10 -9.42
C GLU A 226 -22.01 -8.45 -10.20
N PRO A 227 -22.39 -9.57 -9.58
CA PRO A 227 -22.99 -9.68 -8.26
C PRO A 227 -21.96 -9.65 -7.13
N LEU A 228 -22.26 -8.90 -6.06
CA LEU A 228 -21.45 -8.83 -4.84
C LEU A 228 -22.18 -9.50 -3.67
N ARG A 229 -21.43 -10.11 -2.74
CA ARG A 229 -21.97 -10.53 -1.45
C ARG A 229 -22.19 -9.31 -0.56
N ARG A 230 -23.27 -9.32 0.23
CA ARG A 230 -23.59 -8.26 1.18
C ARG A 230 -23.70 -8.82 2.59
N PHE A 231 -23.08 -8.13 3.54
CA PHE A 231 -23.06 -8.45 4.96
C PHE A 231 -23.35 -7.21 5.78
N ALA A 232 -23.64 -7.36 7.08
CA ALA A 232 -23.58 -6.30 8.06
C ALA A 232 -22.39 -6.53 9.00
N ASP A 233 -21.81 -5.47 9.56
CA ASP A 233 -20.96 -5.59 10.73
C ASP A 233 -21.77 -5.55 12.02
N GLU A 234 -21.10 -5.67 13.18
CA GLU A 234 -21.75 -5.61 14.50
C GLU A 234 -22.39 -4.24 14.83
N ARG A 235 -22.06 -3.18 14.06
CA ARG A 235 -22.66 -1.85 14.15
C ARG A 235 -23.80 -1.64 13.14
N GLY A 236 -24.16 -2.68 12.37
CA GLY A 236 -25.22 -2.63 11.34
C GLY A 236 -24.81 -1.95 10.03
N ARG A 237 -23.51 -1.61 9.84
CA ARG A 237 -23.03 -1.02 8.58
C ARG A 237 -22.97 -2.07 7.48
N GLU A 238 -23.43 -1.70 6.27
CA GLU A 238 -23.34 -2.59 5.12
C GLU A 238 -21.89 -2.80 4.69
N LEU A 239 -21.55 -4.07 4.45
CA LEU A 239 -20.29 -4.50 3.89
C LEU A 239 -20.53 -5.19 2.55
N VAL A 240 -19.71 -4.84 1.55
CA VAL A 240 -19.69 -5.48 0.24
C VAL A 240 -18.46 -6.36 0.08
N ASP A 241 -18.59 -7.44 -0.68
CA ASP A 241 -17.51 -8.39 -0.88
C ASP A 241 -17.63 -9.14 -2.21
N LEU A 242 -16.50 -9.61 -2.74
CA LEU A 242 -16.48 -10.44 -3.94
C LEU A 242 -17.10 -11.81 -3.68
N PRO A 243 -17.76 -12.44 -4.67
CA PRO A 243 -18.56 -13.67 -4.47
C PRO A 243 -17.75 -14.86 -3.92
N ARG A 244 -16.48 -14.98 -4.32
CA ARG A 244 -15.61 -16.12 -3.98
C ARG A 244 -14.45 -15.76 -3.07
N ALA A 245 -14.45 -14.56 -2.49
CA ALA A 245 -13.36 -14.14 -1.62
C ALA A 245 -13.35 -14.94 -0.31
N PRO A 246 -12.17 -15.30 0.23
CA PRO A 246 -12.08 -16.14 1.43
C PRO A 246 -12.66 -15.44 2.67
N LEU A 247 -13.43 -16.21 3.44
CA LEU A 247 -13.99 -15.82 4.73
C LEU A 247 -13.75 -16.97 5.72
N PRO A 248 -12.54 -17.03 6.33
CA PRO A 248 -12.18 -18.11 7.25
C PRO A 248 -13.03 -18.09 8.53
N SER A 249 -13.07 -19.24 9.22
CA SER A 249 -13.69 -19.34 10.55
C SER A 249 -13.00 -18.40 11.55
N VAL A 250 -13.74 -17.96 12.55
CA VAL A 250 -13.24 -17.20 13.71
C VAL A 250 -12.13 -17.92 14.47
N ASP A 251 -12.19 -19.27 14.47
CA ASP A 251 -11.24 -20.14 15.17
C ASP A 251 -9.97 -20.41 14.37
N THR A 252 -9.86 -19.87 13.14
CA THR A 252 -8.65 -20.01 12.33
C THR A 252 -7.44 -19.49 13.09
N PRO A 253 -6.42 -20.33 13.37
CA PRO A 253 -5.22 -19.91 14.07
C PRO A 253 -4.48 -18.81 13.32
N VAL A 254 -3.96 -17.84 14.05
CA VAL A 254 -3.16 -16.74 13.47
C VAL A 254 -1.77 -16.76 14.10
N PRO A 255 -0.72 -16.95 13.31
CA PRO A 255 0.64 -16.86 13.82
C PRO A 255 1.03 -15.40 14.12
N VAL A 256 2.06 -15.23 14.94
CA VAL A 256 2.70 -13.93 15.10
C VAL A 256 3.22 -13.43 13.76
N ARG A 257 3.02 -12.14 13.48
CA ARG A 257 3.52 -11.46 12.28
C ARG A 257 4.12 -10.12 12.63
N PHE A 258 5.26 -9.82 12.04
CA PHE A 258 5.91 -8.51 12.12
C PHE A 258 5.56 -7.72 10.86
N LEU A 259 4.89 -6.59 11.03
CA LEU A 259 4.48 -5.70 9.95
C LEU A 259 5.45 -4.52 9.87
N PRO A 260 5.88 -4.10 8.67
CA PRO A 260 6.75 -2.94 8.51
C PRO A 260 6.01 -1.64 8.82
N ARG A 261 6.77 -0.53 8.84
CA ARG A 261 6.18 0.81 8.79
C ARG A 261 5.28 0.95 7.56
N PHE A 262 4.18 1.66 7.70
CA PHE A 262 3.21 1.92 6.63
C PHE A 262 2.53 0.66 6.05
N ASP A 263 2.49 -0.45 6.78
CA ASP A 263 1.79 -1.64 6.27
C ASP A 263 0.31 -1.35 6.04
N ASN A 264 -0.18 -1.73 4.86
CA ASN A 264 -1.55 -1.46 4.45
C ASN A 264 -2.61 -2.10 5.37
N VAL A 265 -2.28 -3.18 6.06
CA VAL A 265 -3.22 -3.84 6.99
C VAL A 265 -3.70 -2.88 8.09
N VAL A 266 -2.81 -1.99 8.56
CA VAL A 266 -3.16 -0.98 9.58
C VAL A 266 -3.74 0.30 9.00
N LEU A 267 -3.77 0.44 7.65
CA LEU A 267 -4.20 1.66 6.95
C LEU A 267 -5.41 1.45 6.01
N SER A 268 -5.83 0.22 5.78
CA SER A 268 -6.77 -0.13 4.69
C SER A 268 -8.24 0.12 4.99
N HIS A 269 -8.59 0.50 6.20
CA HIS A 269 -10.00 0.69 6.61
C HIS A 269 -10.19 2.02 7.35
N ALA A 270 -11.35 2.63 7.18
CA ALA A 270 -11.76 3.80 7.96
C ALA A 270 -11.91 3.44 9.45
N ASP A 271 -12.52 2.29 9.71
CA ASP A 271 -12.59 1.68 11.04
C ASP A 271 -11.46 0.65 11.19
N ARG A 272 -10.43 1.02 11.92
CA ARG A 272 -9.21 0.21 12.09
C ARG A 272 -9.31 -0.83 13.21
N THR A 273 -10.43 -0.89 13.92
CA THR A 273 -10.62 -1.80 15.08
C THR A 273 -10.47 -3.26 14.72
N ARG A 274 -10.68 -3.63 13.44
CA ARG A 274 -10.44 -5.01 12.98
C ARG A 274 -8.98 -5.46 13.11
N VAL A 275 -8.03 -4.54 13.29
CA VAL A 275 -6.59 -4.85 13.42
C VAL A 275 -5.95 -4.11 14.58
N ILE A 276 -6.37 -2.87 14.88
CA ILE A 276 -5.79 -2.02 15.92
C ILE A 276 -6.89 -1.64 16.90
N ALA A 277 -6.76 -1.94 18.20
CA ALA A 277 -7.65 -1.40 19.22
C ALA A 277 -7.55 0.13 19.27
N ASP A 278 -8.68 0.81 19.48
CA ASP A 278 -8.74 2.29 19.43
C ASP A 278 -7.76 2.96 20.39
N GLU A 279 -7.53 2.37 21.56
CA GLU A 279 -6.59 2.86 22.58
C GLU A 279 -5.14 2.93 22.08
N TYR A 280 -4.73 2.07 21.14
CA TYR A 280 -3.37 2.03 20.58
C TYR A 280 -3.23 2.78 19.26
N ARG A 281 -4.33 3.29 18.71
CA ARG A 281 -4.32 3.92 17.38
C ARG A 281 -3.35 5.09 17.30
N SER A 282 -3.34 5.99 18.28
CA SER A 282 -2.46 7.16 18.31
C SER A 282 -1.00 6.80 18.50
N THR A 283 -0.70 5.67 19.15
CA THR A 283 0.66 5.14 19.33
C THR A 283 1.20 4.53 18.03
N VAL A 284 0.32 3.97 17.18
CA VAL A 284 0.71 3.34 15.91
C VAL A 284 0.72 4.35 14.76
N ILE A 285 -0.24 5.28 14.75
CA ILE A 285 -0.43 6.25 13.66
C ILE A 285 -0.34 7.65 14.24
N HIS A 286 0.78 8.32 13.96
CA HIS A 286 1.06 9.68 14.45
C HIS A 286 0.58 10.77 13.49
N GLY A 287 0.59 12.01 13.98
CA GLY A 287 0.39 13.19 13.15
C GLY A 287 1.37 13.25 11.96
N GLY A 288 0.92 13.82 10.85
CA GLY A 288 1.72 13.85 9.61
C GLY A 288 1.76 12.53 8.84
N GLY A 289 0.91 11.56 9.18
CA GLY A 289 0.77 10.29 8.45
C GLY A 289 1.90 9.29 8.71
N MET A 290 2.67 9.46 9.78
CA MET A 290 3.68 8.48 10.19
C MET A 290 3.02 7.25 10.79
N VAL A 291 3.46 6.06 10.35
CA VAL A 291 2.94 4.76 10.81
C VAL A 291 4.09 3.90 11.26
N GLU A 292 4.02 3.44 12.50
CA GLU A 292 5.07 2.62 13.11
C GLU A 292 5.04 1.17 12.64
N ALA A 293 6.18 0.50 12.77
CA ALA A 293 6.29 -0.92 12.56
C ALA A 293 5.67 -1.66 13.75
N THR A 294 4.77 -2.60 13.47
CA THR A 294 3.95 -3.28 14.48
C THR A 294 4.13 -4.78 14.45
N PHE A 295 3.77 -5.48 15.52
CA PHE A 295 3.62 -6.92 15.47
C PHE A 295 2.22 -7.37 15.89
N LEU A 296 1.76 -8.44 15.27
CA LEU A 296 0.44 -9.02 15.51
C LEU A 296 0.54 -10.24 16.42
N VAL A 297 -0.37 -10.30 17.40
CA VAL A 297 -0.67 -11.48 18.23
C VAL A 297 -2.13 -11.81 18.03
N ASP A 298 -2.43 -13.05 17.68
CA ASP A 298 -3.80 -13.50 17.35
C ASP A 298 -4.51 -12.59 16.32
N GLY A 299 -3.73 -11.96 15.44
CA GLY A 299 -4.24 -11.11 14.36
C GLY A 299 -4.43 -9.64 14.71
N PHE A 300 -4.22 -9.24 15.94
CA PHE A 300 -4.34 -7.85 16.38
C PHE A 300 -2.98 -7.24 16.72
N VAL A 301 -2.83 -5.95 16.51
CA VAL A 301 -1.61 -5.22 16.89
C VAL A 301 -1.43 -5.29 18.41
N ALA A 302 -0.30 -5.87 18.81
CA ALA A 302 0.04 -6.08 20.22
C ALA A 302 1.22 -5.20 20.69
N GLY A 303 1.86 -4.46 19.79
CA GLY A 303 2.98 -3.59 20.12
C GLY A 303 3.76 -3.14 18.90
N LEU A 304 4.85 -2.43 19.17
CA LEU A 304 5.79 -1.92 18.19
C LEU A 304 7.05 -2.78 18.13
N TRP A 305 7.79 -2.66 17.02
CA TRP A 305 9.12 -3.22 16.93
C TRP A 305 10.08 -2.28 16.17
N ARG A 306 11.36 -2.41 16.43
CA ARG A 306 12.42 -1.69 15.74
C ARG A 306 13.71 -2.49 15.70
N VAL A 307 14.64 -2.06 14.86
CA VAL A 307 16.01 -2.63 14.83
C VAL A 307 16.93 -1.71 15.61
N GLU A 308 17.61 -2.26 16.61
CA GLU A 308 18.62 -1.58 17.40
C GLU A 308 19.91 -2.42 17.44
N LYS A 309 21.01 -1.86 16.98
CA LYS A 309 22.30 -2.53 16.95
C LYS A 309 22.27 -3.93 16.30
N GLY A 310 21.50 -4.06 15.20
CA GLY A 310 21.30 -5.31 14.47
C GLY A 310 20.34 -6.32 15.13
N ARG A 311 19.70 -5.96 16.24
CA ARG A 311 18.72 -6.79 16.95
C ARG A 311 17.30 -6.27 16.78
N VAL A 312 16.35 -7.18 16.63
CA VAL A 312 14.91 -6.85 16.64
C VAL A 312 14.46 -6.66 18.08
N ARG A 313 14.03 -5.45 18.41
CA ARG A 313 13.45 -5.10 19.72
C ARG A 313 11.95 -5.01 19.57
N VAL A 314 11.23 -5.64 20.51
CA VAL A 314 9.76 -5.61 20.60
C VAL A 314 9.35 -4.80 21.82
N GLU A 315 8.32 -3.99 21.67
CA GLU A 315 7.72 -3.15 22.69
C GLU A 315 6.22 -3.45 22.76
N PRO A 316 5.82 -4.46 23.55
CA PRO A 316 4.40 -4.77 23.73
C PRO A 316 3.66 -3.62 24.43
N PHE A 317 2.43 -3.33 24.00
CA PHE A 317 1.56 -2.33 24.65
C PHE A 317 1.07 -2.78 26.03
N ALA A 318 0.98 -4.09 26.22
CA ALA A 318 0.64 -4.71 27.51
C ALA A 318 1.47 -5.99 27.69
N PRO A 319 1.61 -6.52 28.92
CA PRO A 319 2.31 -7.78 29.17
C PRO A 319 1.75 -8.91 28.32
N LEU A 320 2.62 -9.54 27.51
CA LEU A 320 2.22 -10.65 26.64
C LEU A 320 1.77 -11.86 27.47
N PRO A 321 0.61 -12.47 27.16
CA PRO A 321 0.21 -13.75 27.73
C PRO A 321 1.32 -14.80 27.54
N ARG A 322 1.49 -15.70 28.50
CA ARG A 322 2.57 -16.72 28.49
C ARG A 322 2.64 -17.50 27.18
N ALA A 323 1.49 -17.85 26.62
CA ALA A 323 1.40 -18.61 25.37
C ALA A 323 2.01 -17.90 24.16
N TRP A 324 2.11 -16.56 24.17
CA TRP A 324 2.57 -15.77 23.02
C TRP A 324 4.03 -15.29 23.14
N ARG A 325 4.65 -15.36 24.32
CA ARG A 325 6.03 -14.87 24.54
C ARG A 325 7.02 -15.55 23.61
N ARG A 326 7.07 -16.88 23.64
CA ARG A 326 7.95 -17.67 22.78
C ARG A 326 7.64 -17.50 21.28
N PRO A 327 6.39 -17.58 20.80
CA PRO A 327 6.08 -17.29 19.38
C PRO A 327 6.53 -15.89 18.90
N VAL A 328 6.46 -14.87 19.77
CA VAL A 328 6.96 -13.51 19.44
C VAL A 328 8.48 -13.50 19.36
N GLU A 329 9.18 -14.13 20.29
CA GLU A 329 10.65 -14.24 20.29
C GLU A 329 11.15 -15.03 19.06
N ASP A 330 10.51 -16.15 18.74
CA ASP A 330 10.85 -16.99 17.59
C ASP A 330 10.70 -16.21 16.25
N GLU A 331 9.59 -15.48 16.08
CA GLU A 331 9.36 -14.70 14.86
C GLU A 331 10.28 -13.46 14.79
N ALA A 332 10.59 -12.81 15.92
CA ALA A 332 11.57 -11.74 15.99
C ALA A 332 12.97 -12.23 15.59
N SER A 333 13.39 -13.40 16.09
CA SER A 333 14.67 -14.03 15.74
C SER A 333 14.75 -14.40 14.25
N ARG A 334 13.65 -14.86 13.66
CA ARG A 334 13.57 -15.13 12.20
C ARG A 334 13.70 -13.85 11.38
N LEU A 335 13.06 -12.76 11.82
CA LEU A 335 13.20 -11.46 11.17
C LEU A 335 14.64 -10.94 11.29
N GLU A 336 15.23 -11.03 12.48
CA GLU A 336 16.62 -10.63 12.74
C GLU A 336 17.59 -11.38 11.82
N ALA A 337 17.48 -12.70 11.72
CA ALA A 337 18.30 -13.53 10.84
C ALA A 337 18.13 -13.17 9.35
N TRP A 338 16.92 -12.74 8.95
CA TRP A 338 16.68 -12.31 7.57
C TRP A 338 17.20 -10.89 7.30
N LEU A 339 17.22 -10.02 8.31
CA LEU A 339 17.75 -8.65 8.22
C LEU A 339 19.28 -8.59 8.18
N ALA A 340 19.97 -9.58 8.74
CA ALA A 340 21.41 -9.73 8.69
C ALA A 340 21.89 -10.00 7.25
#